data_6918540a9192caafc4b1ab9d0bfb32d8
#
_entry.id   6918540a9192caafc4b1ab9d0bfb32d8
#
_cell.length_a   1.000
_cell.length_b   1.000
_cell.length_c   1.000
_cell.angle_alpha   90.00
_cell.angle_beta   90.00
_cell.angle_gamma   90.00
#
_symmetry.space_group_name_H-M   'P 1'
#
loop_
_entity.id
_entity.type
_entity.pdbx_description
1 polymer ?
#
loop_
_entity_poly.entity_id
_entity_poly.type
_entity_poly.pdbx_seq_one_letter_code
_entity_poly.pdbx_strand_id
1 'polypeptide(L)'
;DPVMSKIKRNGKAVATSGDVGKLGYPTFDGLVVNAKWAAEHKGFVVALIKAISKADADYRANAAKWTVTSPQVKAVAKWTKADEKDVPEAMAQFIFPDNAAQASATWLGGGAAKTLANTSAFLKEQGRLQEVKPDYNAFIDMSYLREAMK
;
A
#
# COMPACT_ATOMS: atom_id res chain seq x y z
N ASP A 1 -0.03 3.56 -11.38
CA ASP A 1 -1.14 3.51 -12.34
C ASP A 1 -0.63 3.96 -13.72
N PRO A 2 -0.60 3.05 -14.72
CA PRO A 2 -0.11 3.39 -16.07
C PRO A 2 -0.95 4.48 -16.76
N VAL A 3 -2.18 4.72 -16.31
CA VAL A 3 -3.04 5.78 -16.84
C VAL A 3 -2.50 7.15 -16.45
N MET A 4 -2.00 7.32 -15.23
CA MET A 4 -1.43 8.60 -14.77
C MET A 4 -0.23 9.01 -15.62
N SER A 5 0.68 8.09 -15.97
CA SER A 5 1.83 8.36 -16.83
C SER A 5 1.41 8.83 -18.22
N LYS A 6 0.31 8.26 -18.77
CA LYS A 6 -0.24 8.69 -20.06
C LYS A 6 -0.87 10.08 -19.97
N ILE A 7 -1.61 10.37 -18.91
CA ILE A 7 -2.26 11.68 -18.70
C ILE A 7 -1.20 12.79 -18.53
N LYS A 8 -0.12 12.54 -17.80
CA LYS A 8 0.97 13.51 -17.58
C LYS A 8 1.62 14.01 -18.89
N ARG A 9 1.54 13.25 -19.97
CA ARG A 9 2.08 13.69 -21.28
C ARG A 9 1.32 14.89 -21.86
N ASN A 10 0.04 15.03 -21.53
CA ASN A 10 -0.86 16.06 -22.09
C ASN A 10 -1.53 16.91 -20.98
N GLY A 11 -1.17 16.68 -19.72
CA GLY A 11 -1.75 17.36 -18.57
C GLY A 11 -0.71 17.76 -17.54
N LYS A 12 -1.10 18.65 -16.64
CA LYS A 12 -0.29 19.08 -15.50
C LYS A 12 -0.94 18.58 -14.21
N ALA A 13 -0.15 17.94 -13.35
CA ALA A 13 -0.63 17.56 -12.02
C ALA A 13 -0.87 18.84 -11.20
N VAL A 14 -2.07 18.99 -10.66
CA VAL A 14 -2.45 20.09 -9.77
C VAL A 14 -2.07 19.74 -8.32
N ALA A 15 -2.36 18.50 -7.90
CA ALA A 15 -1.99 17.92 -6.62
C ALA A 15 -1.75 16.43 -6.76
N THR A 16 -0.90 15.87 -5.94
CA THR A 16 -0.65 14.42 -5.85
C THR A 16 -1.27 13.83 -4.59
N SER A 17 -1.45 12.50 -4.53
CA SER A 17 -1.84 11.82 -3.29
C SER A 17 -0.87 12.10 -2.14
N GLY A 18 0.44 12.27 -2.45
CA GLY A 18 1.43 12.67 -1.45
C GLY A 18 1.20 14.08 -0.89
N ASP A 19 0.74 15.03 -1.73
CA ASP A 19 0.41 16.38 -1.26
C ASP A 19 -0.85 16.37 -0.39
N VAL A 20 -1.87 15.62 -0.79
CA VAL A 20 -3.09 15.42 -0.01
C VAL A 20 -2.78 14.71 1.31
N GLY A 21 -1.85 13.75 1.29
CA GLY A 21 -1.37 13.06 2.49
C GLY A 21 -0.74 14.00 3.52
N LYS A 22 0.03 15.01 3.08
CA LYS A 22 0.60 16.03 3.97
C LYS A 22 -0.47 16.90 4.66
N LEU A 23 -1.65 17.01 4.07
CA LEU A 23 -2.81 17.68 4.67
C LEU A 23 -3.58 16.81 5.68
N GLY A 24 -3.11 15.59 5.95
CA GLY A 24 -3.73 14.67 6.91
C GLY A 24 -4.67 13.63 6.30
N TYR A 25 -4.72 13.53 4.97
CA TYR A 25 -5.56 12.58 4.23
C TYR A 25 -4.71 11.65 3.35
N PRO A 26 -3.81 10.85 3.92
CA PRO A 26 -2.98 9.94 3.15
C PRO A 26 -3.82 8.81 2.55
N THR A 27 -3.38 8.30 1.41
CA THR A 27 -3.87 7.04 0.82
C THR A 27 -2.84 5.95 1.03
N PHE A 28 -3.30 4.72 1.26
CA PHE A 28 -2.42 3.56 1.37
C PHE A 28 -3.13 2.31 0.85
N ASP A 29 -2.34 1.36 0.37
CA ASP A 29 -2.77 0.00 0.08
C ASP A 29 -2.38 -0.90 1.24
N GLY A 30 -3.26 -1.83 1.62
CA GLY A 30 -3.03 -2.73 2.73
C GLY A 30 -3.49 -4.15 2.45
N LEU A 31 -2.82 -5.13 3.05
CA LEU A 31 -3.30 -6.50 3.07
C LEU A 31 -4.50 -6.60 4.01
N VAL A 32 -5.61 -7.08 3.48
CA VAL A 32 -6.83 -7.35 4.25
C VAL A 32 -7.10 -8.84 4.24
N VAL A 33 -7.35 -9.41 5.40
CA VAL A 33 -7.60 -10.83 5.58
C VAL A 33 -8.73 -11.06 6.58
N ASN A 34 -9.50 -12.13 6.39
CA ASN A 34 -10.48 -12.55 7.39
C ASN A 34 -9.74 -12.95 8.69
N ALA A 35 -10.11 -12.36 9.82
CA ALA A 35 -9.40 -12.52 11.09
C ALA A 35 -9.38 -13.99 11.58
N LYS A 36 -10.52 -14.71 11.48
CA LYS A 36 -10.60 -16.11 11.86
C LYS A 36 -9.69 -16.97 10.99
N TRP A 37 -9.77 -16.79 9.69
CA TRP A 37 -8.91 -17.52 8.74
C TRP A 37 -7.43 -17.24 8.98
N ALA A 38 -7.05 -15.98 9.22
CA ALA A 38 -5.67 -15.60 9.50
C ALA A 38 -5.13 -16.27 10.78
N ALA A 39 -5.96 -16.38 11.83
CA ALA A 39 -5.59 -17.07 13.07
C ALA A 39 -5.34 -18.57 12.82
N GLU A 40 -6.18 -19.22 12.03
CA GLU A 40 -6.04 -20.63 11.65
C GLU A 40 -4.85 -20.88 10.70
N HIS A 41 -4.41 -19.87 9.95
CA HIS A 41 -3.36 -19.96 8.91
C HIS A 41 -2.19 -19.01 9.19
N LYS A 42 -1.86 -18.79 10.46
CA LYS A 42 -0.82 -17.84 10.89
C LYS A 42 0.50 -18.01 10.13
N GLY A 43 0.97 -19.24 9.98
CA GLY A 43 2.23 -19.52 9.25
C GLY A 43 2.20 -19.03 7.80
N PHE A 44 1.08 -19.20 7.12
CA PHE A 44 0.91 -18.70 5.75
C PHE A 44 0.95 -17.18 5.70
N VAL A 45 0.20 -16.50 6.59
CA VAL A 45 0.14 -15.02 6.61
C VAL A 45 1.52 -14.44 6.87
N VAL A 46 2.26 -14.99 7.84
CA VAL A 46 3.64 -14.57 8.14
C VAL A 46 4.58 -14.81 6.95
N ALA A 47 4.48 -15.96 6.29
CA ALA A 47 5.29 -16.26 5.11
C ALA A 47 4.98 -15.30 3.94
N LEU A 48 3.71 -14.97 3.73
CA LEU A 48 3.28 -14.00 2.72
C LEU A 48 3.86 -12.61 3.02
N ILE A 49 3.78 -12.14 4.26
CA ILE A 49 4.36 -10.85 4.66
C ILE A 49 5.89 -10.85 4.43
N LYS A 50 6.60 -11.93 4.81
CA LYS A 50 8.05 -12.06 4.52
C LYS A 50 8.35 -11.98 3.03
N ALA A 51 7.55 -12.63 2.19
CA ALA A 51 7.75 -12.61 0.73
C ALA A 51 7.54 -11.20 0.15
N ILE A 52 6.49 -10.49 0.57
CA ILE A 52 6.22 -9.11 0.16
C ILE A 52 7.34 -8.18 0.65
N SER A 53 7.71 -8.28 1.94
CA SER A 53 8.79 -7.46 2.50
C SER A 53 10.12 -7.63 1.77
N LYS A 54 10.41 -8.86 1.30
CA LYS A 54 11.59 -9.14 0.48
C LYS A 54 11.52 -8.45 -0.89
N ALA A 55 10.35 -8.51 -1.55
CA ALA A 55 10.15 -7.84 -2.84
C ALA A 55 10.26 -6.31 -2.70
N ASP A 56 9.65 -5.74 -1.66
CA ASP A 56 9.73 -4.31 -1.36
C ASP A 56 11.17 -3.87 -1.06
N ALA A 57 11.93 -4.70 -0.32
CA ALA A 57 13.34 -4.44 -0.03
C ALA A 57 14.19 -4.47 -1.30
N ASP A 58 13.95 -5.43 -2.21
CA ASP A 58 14.64 -5.48 -3.51
C ASP A 58 14.34 -4.23 -4.33
N TYR A 59 13.07 -3.81 -4.41
CA TYR A 59 12.71 -2.58 -5.11
C TYR A 59 13.40 -1.36 -4.51
N ARG A 60 13.34 -1.16 -3.18
CA ARG A 60 14.00 -0.01 -2.53
C ARG A 60 15.49 0.05 -2.81
N ALA A 61 16.16 -1.11 -2.79
CA ALA A 61 17.61 -1.20 -3.02
C ALA A 61 18.01 -1.05 -4.49
N ASN A 62 17.13 -1.47 -5.41
CA ASN A 62 17.47 -1.67 -6.81
C ASN A 62 16.51 -0.97 -7.80
N ALA A 63 15.71 0.03 -7.36
CA ALA A 63 14.71 0.68 -8.21
C ALA A 63 15.25 1.13 -9.58
N ALA A 64 16.48 1.68 -9.61
CA ALA A 64 17.14 2.10 -10.85
C ALA A 64 17.45 0.93 -11.84
N LYS A 65 17.49 -0.31 -11.33
CA LYS A 65 17.70 -1.53 -12.15
C LYS A 65 16.37 -2.15 -12.63
N TRP A 66 15.24 -1.66 -12.14
CA TRP A 66 13.92 -2.12 -12.60
C TRP A 66 13.55 -1.45 -13.92
N THR A 67 14.26 -1.81 -14.96
CA THR A 67 14.07 -1.33 -16.34
C THR A 67 13.09 -2.23 -17.09
N VAL A 68 12.63 -1.77 -18.24
CA VAL A 68 11.70 -2.51 -19.13
C VAL A 68 12.17 -3.95 -19.41
N THR A 69 13.47 -4.19 -19.46
CA THR A 69 14.04 -5.52 -19.74
C THR A 69 14.22 -6.39 -18.50
N SER A 70 14.06 -5.83 -17.30
CA SER A 70 14.29 -6.56 -16.06
C SER A 70 13.23 -7.63 -15.79
N PRO A 71 13.60 -8.78 -15.18
CA PRO A 71 12.65 -9.83 -14.84
C PRO A 71 11.51 -9.35 -13.94
N GLN A 72 11.80 -8.44 -13.03
CA GLN A 72 10.83 -7.87 -12.09
C GLN A 72 9.75 -7.08 -12.82
N VAL A 73 10.12 -6.19 -13.74
CA VAL A 73 9.19 -5.40 -14.55
C VAL A 73 8.31 -6.33 -15.40
N LYS A 74 8.89 -7.35 -16.03
CA LYS A 74 8.14 -8.36 -16.78
C LYS A 74 7.15 -9.13 -15.90
N ALA A 75 7.55 -9.48 -14.68
CA ALA A 75 6.66 -10.14 -13.73
C ALA A 75 5.48 -9.24 -13.34
N VAL A 76 5.75 -7.98 -12.98
CA VAL A 76 4.69 -7.00 -12.66
C VAL A 76 3.75 -6.83 -13.85
N ALA A 77 4.27 -6.57 -15.05
CA ALA A 77 3.46 -6.41 -16.26
C ALA A 77 2.57 -7.64 -16.54
N LYS A 78 3.13 -8.85 -16.41
CA LYS A 78 2.40 -10.11 -16.58
C LYS A 78 1.17 -10.20 -15.67
N TRP A 79 1.34 -9.90 -14.39
CA TRP A 79 0.27 -10.06 -13.40
C TRP A 79 -0.73 -8.90 -13.36
N THR A 80 -0.26 -7.68 -13.62
CA THR A 80 -1.11 -6.48 -13.65
C THR A 80 -1.76 -6.22 -15.00
N LYS A 81 -1.30 -6.93 -16.06
CA LYS A 81 -1.69 -6.69 -17.47
C LYS A 81 -1.32 -5.29 -17.97
N ALA A 82 -0.35 -4.66 -17.34
CA ALA A 82 0.19 -3.37 -17.77
C ALA A 82 1.22 -3.56 -18.90
N ASP A 83 1.44 -2.51 -19.68
CA ASP A 83 2.56 -2.47 -20.63
C ASP A 83 3.89 -2.41 -19.84
N GLU A 84 4.88 -3.21 -20.23
CA GLU A 84 6.20 -3.25 -19.56
C GLU A 84 6.85 -1.86 -19.46
N LYS A 85 6.68 -1.04 -20.51
CA LYS A 85 7.23 0.33 -20.56
C LYS A 85 6.64 1.30 -19.54
N ASP A 86 5.43 1.05 -19.06
CA ASP A 86 4.74 1.91 -18.10
C ASP A 86 5.00 1.49 -16.63
N VAL A 87 5.50 0.26 -16.41
CA VAL A 87 5.73 -0.28 -15.05
C VAL A 87 6.75 0.50 -14.25
N PRO A 88 7.95 0.85 -14.76
CA PRO A 88 8.93 1.58 -13.96
C PRO A 88 8.41 2.93 -13.44
N GLU A 89 7.72 3.70 -14.28
CA GLU A 89 7.13 4.97 -13.88
C GLU A 89 5.97 4.78 -12.90
N ALA A 90 5.14 3.76 -13.10
CA ALA A 90 4.06 3.44 -12.18
C ALA A 90 4.59 3.04 -10.79
N MET A 91 5.62 2.19 -10.73
CA MET A 91 6.26 1.79 -9.47
C MET A 91 6.88 2.97 -8.72
N ALA A 92 7.48 3.92 -9.44
CA ALA A 92 8.08 5.11 -8.84
C ALA A 92 7.07 6.06 -8.17
N GLN A 93 5.76 5.87 -8.37
CA GLN A 93 4.71 6.64 -7.71
C GLN A 93 4.32 6.07 -6.33
N PHE A 94 4.80 4.87 -5.97
CA PHE A 94 4.52 4.23 -4.69
C PHE A 94 5.68 4.41 -3.71
N ILE A 95 5.33 4.47 -2.44
CA ILE A 95 6.27 4.37 -1.33
C ILE A 95 6.13 2.97 -0.73
N PHE A 96 7.23 2.23 -0.68
CA PHE A 96 7.30 0.90 -0.08
C PHE A 96 8.03 1.00 1.28
N PRO A 97 7.33 1.24 2.40
CA PRO A 97 7.95 1.33 3.71
C PRO A 97 8.51 -0.04 4.13
N ASP A 98 9.65 -0.03 4.83
CA ASP A 98 10.15 -1.25 5.45
C ASP A 98 9.28 -1.68 6.64
N ASN A 99 9.52 -2.87 7.18
CA ASN A 99 8.69 -3.42 8.26
C ASN A 99 8.71 -2.56 9.52
N ALA A 100 9.85 -1.92 9.84
CA ALA A 100 9.96 -1.05 11.01
C ALA A 100 9.13 0.24 10.81
N ALA A 101 9.21 0.84 9.62
CA ALA A 101 8.38 1.97 9.25
C ALA A 101 6.88 1.59 9.25
N GLN A 102 6.52 0.43 8.67
CA GLN A 102 5.14 -0.06 8.68
C GLN A 102 4.59 -0.23 10.11
N ALA A 103 5.41 -0.69 11.06
CA ALA A 103 5.00 -0.86 12.46
C ALA A 103 4.96 0.47 13.25
N SER A 104 5.44 1.57 12.70
CA SER A 104 5.48 2.87 13.37
C SER A 104 4.11 3.49 13.56
N ALA A 105 4.04 4.53 14.43
CA ALA A 105 2.83 5.31 14.67
C ALA A 105 2.29 6.00 13.40
N THR A 106 3.14 6.28 12.42
CA THR A 106 2.73 6.86 11.14
C THR A 106 1.87 5.90 10.31
N TRP A 107 2.12 4.59 10.42
CA TRP A 107 1.44 3.56 9.65
C TRP A 107 0.54 2.70 10.54
N LEU A 108 0.84 1.43 10.69
CA LEU A 108 -0.03 0.48 11.41
C LEU A 108 -0.12 0.76 12.92
N GLY A 109 0.86 1.45 13.50
CA GLY A 109 0.85 1.83 14.92
C GLY A 109 -0.12 2.96 15.28
N GLY A 110 -1.02 3.35 14.38
CA GLY A 110 -2.08 4.32 14.64
C GLY A 110 -2.52 5.13 13.42
N GLY A 111 -1.59 5.48 12.53
CA GLY A 111 -1.88 6.30 11.34
C GLY A 111 -2.89 5.66 10.41
N ALA A 112 -2.81 4.36 10.15
CA ALA A 112 -3.77 3.64 9.33
C ALA A 112 -5.18 3.68 9.91
N ALA A 113 -5.33 3.44 11.22
CA ALA A 113 -6.62 3.53 11.90
C ALA A 113 -7.21 4.95 11.82
N LYS A 114 -6.38 5.99 12.01
CA LYS A 114 -6.80 7.38 11.87
C LYS A 114 -7.25 7.70 10.44
N THR A 115 -6.52 7.21 9.44
CA THR A 115 -6.89 7.39 8.02
C THR A 115 -8.22 6.70 7.70
N LEU A 116 -8.43 5.48 8.18
CA LEU A 116 -9.71 4.76 8.03
C LEU A 116 -10.86 5.54 8.69
N ALA A 117 -10.66 6.08 9.89
CA ALA A 117 -11.66 6.90 10.58
C ALA A 117 -12.02 8.15 9.77
N ASN A 118 -11.02 8.93 9.33
CA ASN A 118 -11.21 10.14 8.55
C ASN A 118 -11.93 9.85 7.21
N THR A 119 -11.48 8.81 6.50
CA THR A 119 -12.10 8.39 5.23
C THR A 119 -13.55 7.96 5.44
N SER A 120 -13.83 7.21 6.50
CA SER A 120 -15.19 6.75 6.81
C SER A 120 -16.10 7.92 7.20
N ALA A 121 -15.61 8.90 7.96
CA ALA A 121 -16.36 10.10 8.28
C ALA A 121 -16.73 10.87 7.00
N PHE A 122 -15.75 11.10 6.13
CA PHE A 122 -15.98 11.75 4.84
C PHE A 122 -16.98 10.99 3.97
N LEU A 123 -16.86 9.66 3.86
CA LEU A 123 -17.79 8.85 3.08
C LEU A 123 -19.21 8.87 3.65
N LYS A 124 -19.35 8.99 4.98
CA LYS A 124 -20.65 9.17 5.64
C LYS A 124 -21.27 10.53 5.29
N GLU A 125 -20.49 11.61 5.34
CA GLU A 125 -20.93 12.95 4.93
C GLU A 125 -21.41 12.96 3.46
N GLN A 126 -20.75 12.19 2.61
CA GLN A 126 -21.15 12.02 1.20
C GLN A 126 -22.32 11.04 0.98
N GLY A 127 -22.91 10.51 2.05
CA GLY A 127 -24.02 9.55 1.97
C GLY A 127 -23.64 8.16 1.44
N ARG A 128 -22.32 7.86 1.35
CA ARG A 128 -21.81 6.57 0.85
C ARG A 128 -21.65 5.53 1.93
N LEU A 129 -21.61 5.93 3.20
CA LEU A 129 -21.62 5.06 4.38
C LEU A 129 -22.77 5.47 5.28
N GLN A 130 -23.48 4.47 5.81
CA GLN A 130 -24.55 4.72 6.79
C GLN A 130 -23.98 4.90 8.21
N GLU A 131 -22.89 4.19 8.52
CA GLU A 131 -22.34 4.13 9.86
C GLU A 131 -20.80 4.25 9.85
N VAL A 132 -20.26 4.99 10.80
CA VAL A 132 -18.81 5.05 11.09
C VAL A 132 -18.56 4.24 12.37
N LYS A 133 -17.53 3.41 12.37
CA LYS A 133 -17.15 2.62 13.55
C LYS A 133 -16.52 3.50 14.62
N PRO A 134 -16.73 3.19 15.91
CA PRO A 134 -16.18 3.98 17.02
C PRO A 134 -14.67 3.86 17.14
N ASP A 135 -14.08 2.73 16.74
CA ASP A 135 -12.63 2.48 16.79
C ASP A 135 -12.19 1.65 15.59
N TYR A 136 -11.22 2.18 14.85
CA TYR A 136 -10.60 1.51 13.70
C TYR A 136 -9.31 0.77 14.07
N ASN A 137 -8.76 0.95 15.29
CA ASN A 137 -7.61 0.15 15.75
C ASN A 137 -7.97 -1.34 15.85
N ALA A 138 -9.22 -1.66 16.15
CA ALA A 138 -9.71 -3.04 16.18
C ALA A 138 -9.55 -3.79 14.85
N PHE A 139 -9.37 -3.09 13.74
CA PHE A 139 -9.16 -3.67 12.40
C PHE A 139 -7.67 -3.74 12.00
N ILE A 140 -6.76 -3.31 12.87
CA ILE A 140 -5.32 -3.31 12.60
C ILE A 140 -4.65 -4.38 13.46
N ASP A 141 -4.09 -5.39 12.81
CA ASP A 141 -3.35 -6.44 13.50
C ASP A 141 -1.87 -6.44 13.05
N MET A 142 -1.00 -5.96 13.94
CA MET A 142 0.44 -5.93 13.71
C MET A 142 1.15 -7.21 14.15
N SER A 143 0.46 -8.18 14.76
CA SER A 143 1.09 -9.38 15.33
C SER A 143 1.82 -10.20 14.26
N TYR A 144 1.23 -10.33 13.08
CA TYR A 144 1.80 -11.05 11.94
C TYR A 144 3.04 -10.34 11.38
N LEU A 145 3.00 -9.01 11.29
CA LEU A 145 4.16 -8.21 10.86
C LEU A 145 5.31 -8.36 11.86
N ARG A 146 5.04 -8.23 13.15
CA ARG A 146 6.05 -8.42 14.22
C ARG A 146 6.66 -9.81 14.20
N GLU A 147 5.86 -10.84 13.92
CA GLU A 147 6.35 -12.19 13.76
C GLU A 147 7.22 -12.35 12.51
N ALA A 148 6.85 -11.69 11.41
CA ALA A 148 7.63 -11.71 10.18
C ALA A 148 8.99 -10.99 10.31
N MET A 149 9.17 -10.12 11.29
CA MET A 149 10.41 -9.41 11.58
C MET A 149 11.41 -10.23 12.41
N LYS A 150 11.00 -11.34 13.02
CA LYS A 150 11.87 -12.27 13.74
C LYS A 150 12.63 -13.17 12.77
#